data_2d7bf2703da44c8f2add2f76d0b3d7ce
#
_entry.id   2d7bf2703da44c8f2add2f76d0b3d7ce
#
_cell.length_a   1.000
_cell.length_b   1.000
_cell.length_c   1.000
_cell.angle_alpha   90.00
_cell.angle_beta   90.00
_cell.angle_gamma   90.00
#
_symmetry.space_group_name_H-M   'P 1'
#
loop_
_entity.id
_entity.type
_entity.pdbx_description
1 polymer ?
#
loop_
_entity_poly.entity_id
_entity_poly.type
_entity_poly.pdbx_seq_one_letter_code
_entity_poly.pdbx_strand_id
1 'polypeptide(L)'
;MITKMPVRLLTLSMLTLREKKSFWDIGFCTGSVSIEAKLQFPELKVTAFEQRPEGKELMARNSRKFGTPGITTVMGDFLETELGGLPAPDAVFIGGHGGKMIEILQKIKEVLLPDGVIVFNSVSEESKALFTKGITQINKKVTQCTRIAVDAFNPIEIMRAE
;
A
#
# COMPACT_ATOMS: atom_id res chain seq x y z
N MET A 1 5.80 10.54 -6.36
CA MET A 1 6.52 9.51 -7.18
C MET A 1 5.48 8.55 -7.72
N ILE A 2 5.64 8.03 -8.93
CA ILE A 2 4.72 7.03 -9.52
C ILE A 2 5.38 5.65 -9.48
N THR A 3 4.66 4.62 -9.01
CA THR A 3 5.16 3.25 -9.05
C THR A 3 5.13 2.73 -10.48
N LYS A 4 6.29 2.40 -11.05
CA LYS A 4 6.41 1.89 -12.42
C LYS A 4 5.67 0.58 -12.61
N MET A 5 5.17 0.33 -13.82
CA MET A 5 4.32 -0.84 -14.11
C MET A 5 4.93 -2.17 -13.65
N PRO A 6 6.19 -2.54 -13.96
CA PRO A 6 6.75 -3.81 -13.50
C PRO A 6 6.80 -3.94 -11.98
N VAL A 7 7.17 -2.85 -11.28
CA VAL A 7 7.18 -2.81 -9.81
C VAL A 7 5.78 -2.96 -9.27
N ARG A 8 4.80 -2.24 -9.84
CA ARG A 8 3.39 -2.28 -9.44
C ARG A 8 2.79 -3.67 -9.59
N LEU A 9 3.02 -4.34 -10.72
CA LEU A 9 2.51 -5.69 -10.96
C LEU A 9 3.10 -6.70 -9.98
N LEU A 10 4.40 -6.62 -9.69
CA LEU A 10 5.04 -7.49 -8.71
C LEU A 10 4.53 -7.19 -7.29
N THR A 11 4.35 -5.91 -6.93
CA THR A 11 3.73 -5.52 -5.65
C THR A 11 2.34 -6.13 -5.48
N LEU A 12 1.49 -6.03 -6.50
CA LEU A 12 0.13 -6.61 -6.45
C LEU A 12 0.16 -8.14 -6.39
N SER A 13 1.09 -8.79 -7.08
CA SER A 13 1.30 -10.24 -6.98
C SER A 13 1.64 -10.65 -5.55
N MET A 14 2.51 -9.91 -4.87
CA MET A 14 2.89 -10.17 -3.47
C MET A 14 1.74 -9.93 -2.48
N LEU A 15 0.79 -9.06 -2.80
CA LEU A 15 -0.40 -8.81 -1.99
C LEU A 15 -1.44 -9.95 -2.07
N THR A 16 -1.32 -10.87 -3.04
CA THR A 16 -2.24 -12.01 -3.26
C THR A 16 -3.72 -11.58 -3.31
N LEU A 17 -4.02 -10.48 -3.98
CA LEU A 17 -5.33 -9.80 -3.94
C LEU A 17 -6.51 -10.66 -4.41
N ARG A 18 -6.26 -11.73 -5.18
CA ARG A 18 -7.31 -12.68 -5.59
C ARG A 18 -8.06 -13.29 -4.41
N GLU A 19 -7.36 -13.46 -3.28
CA GLU A 19 -7.89 -14.10 -2.06
C GLU A 19 -8.36 -13.07 -1.03
N LYS A 20 -8.23 -11.78 -1.34
CA LYS A 20 -8.49 -10.68 -0.42
C LYS A 20 -9.82 -9.98 -0.72
N LYS A 21 -10.41 -9.37 0.31
CA LYS A 21 -11.69 -8.64 0.23
C LYS A 21 -11.52 -7.14 0.43
N SER A 22 -10.49 -6.72 1.18
CA SER A 22 -10.28 -5.32 1.54
C SER A 22 -8.80 -4.97 1.43
N PHE A 23 -8.48 -4.05 0.55
CA PHE A 23 -7.12 -3.58 0.28
C PHE A 23 -6.97 -2.11 0.69
N TRP A 24 -5.92 -1.82 1.45
CA TRP A 24 -5.53 -0.46 1.82
C TRP A 24 -4.23 -0.04 1.13
N ASP A 25 -4.26 1.14 0.50
CA ASP A 25 -3.12 1.78 -0.18
C ASP A 25 -2.73 3.03 0.60
N ILE A 26 -1.67 2.95 1.42
CA ILE A 26 -1.23 4.05 2.28
C ILE A 26 -0.14 4.85 1.58
N GLY A 27 -0.41 6.13 1.34
CA GLY A 27 0.44 7.01 0.55
C GLY A 27 0.27 6.77 -0.95
N PHE A 28 -0.95 6.79 -1.43
CA PHE A 28 -1.29 6.39 -2.81
C PHE A 28 -0.73 7.32 -3.90
N CYS A 29 -0.36 8.56 -3.59
CA CYS A 29 0.21 9.53 -4.52
C CYS A 29 -0.69 9.83 -5.73
N THR A 30 -0.51 9.11 -6.84
CA THR A 30 -1.31 9.22 -8.06
C THR A 30 -2.44 8.20 -8.16
N GLY A 31 -2.52 7.28 -7.21
CA GLY A 31 -3.49 6.17 -7.18
C GLY A 31 -3.14 5.00 -8.09
N SER A 32 -1.93 4.96 -8.65
CA SER A 32 -1.58 3.95 -9.66
C SER A 32 -1.69 2.51 -9.17
N VAL A 33 -1.37 2.25 -7.89
CA VAL A 33 -1.48 0.91 -7.28
C VAL A 33 -2.94 0.56 -7.02
N SER A 34 -3.70 1.46 -6.40
CA SER A 34 -5.14 1.31 -6.16
C SER A 34 -5.93 1.06 -7.44
N ILE A 35 -5.63 1.83 -8.51
CA ILE A 35 -6.28 1.71 -9.81
C ILE A 35 -5.97 0.36 -10.46
N GLU A 36 -4.70 -0.06 -10.49
CA GLU A 36 -4.31 -1.36 -11.02
C GLU A 36 -4.96 -2.51 -10.24
N ALA A 37 -5.01 -2.41 -8.90
CA ALA A 37 -5.70 -3.39 -8.07
C ALA A 37 -7.19 -3.49 -8.44
N LYS A 38 -7.87 -2.35 -8.64
CA LYS A 38 -9.28 -2.30 -8.99
C LYS A 38 -9.56 -2.80 -10.42
N LEU A 39 -8.64 -2.57 -11.36
CA LEU A 39 -8.72 -3.13 -12.72
C LEU A 39 -8.64 -4.65 -12.72
N GLN A 40 -7.74 -5.23 -11.93
CA GLN A 40 -7.56 -6.68 -11.85
C GLN A 40 -8.65 -7.37 -11.02
N PHE A 41 -9.17 -6.68 -9.99
CA PHE A 41 -10.14 -7.21 -9.02
C PHE A 41 -11.28 -6.19 -8.80
N PRO A 42 -12.27 -6.10 -9.70
CA PRO A 42 -13.34 -5.10 -9.63
C PRO A 42 -14.16 -5.13 -8.33
N GLU A 43 -14.33 -6.31 -7.73
CA GLU A 43 -15.11 -6.49 -6.48
C GLU A 43 -14.31 -6.16 -5.21
N LEU A 44 -12.99 -5.98 -5.33
CA LEU A 44 -12.13 -5.65 -4.19
C LEU A 44 -12.53 -4.30 -3.59
N LYS A 45 -12.74 -4.24 -2.28
CA LYS A 45 -12.92 -2.98 -1.56
C LYS A 45 -11.56 -2.30 -1.43
N VAL A 46 -11.37 -1.16 -2.06
CA VAL A 46 -10.11 -0.42 -2.03
C VAL A 46 -10.29 0.87 -1.24
N THR A 47 -9.49 1.06 -0.20
CA THR A 47 -9.38 2.30 0.57
C THR A 47 -7.98 2.86 0.41
N ALA A 48 -7.88 4.08 -0.08
CA ALA A 48 -6.62 4.74 -0.40
C ALA A 48 -6.42 6.00 0.46
N PHE A 49 -5.28 6.11 1.13
CA PHE A 49 -4.95 7.20 2.06
C PHE A 49 -3.84 8.07 1.48
N GLU A 50 -4.01 9.39 1.54
CA GLU A 50 -3.00 10.36 1.10
C GLU A 50 -3.11 11.66 1.89
N GLN A 51 -1.98 12.16 2.37
CA GLN A 51 -1.95 13.42 3.13
C GLN A 51 -1.86 14.66 2.23
N ARG A 52 -1.32 14.54 1.02
CA ARG A 52 -1.14 15.66 0.10
C ARG A 52 -2.45 16.01 -0.58
N PRO A 53 -2.91 17.27 -0.49
CA PRO A 53 -4.23 17.70 -1.01
C PRO A 53 -4.44 17.38 -2.51
N GLU A 54 -3.40 17.49 -3.32
CA GLU A 54 -3.44 17.20 -4.76
C GLU A 54 -3.77 15.74 -5.09
N GLY A 55 -3.53 14.82 -4.16
CA GLY A 55 -3.83 13.40 -4.31
C GLY A 55 -5.31 13.13 -4.63
N LYS A 56 -6.22 13.88 -4.03
CA LYS A 56 -7.66 13.74 -4.24
C LYS A 56 -8.05 13.93 -5.71
N GLU A 57 -7.59 15.01 -6.31
CA GLU A 57 -7.89 15.32 -7.72
C GLU A 57 -7.20 14.34 -8.66
N LEU A 58 -5.94 13.99 -8.38
CA LEU A 58 -5.17 13.01 -9.15
C LEU A 58 -5.86 11.64 -9.16
N MET A 59 -6.30 11.14 -8.01
CA MET A 59 -7.04 9.88 -7.91
C MET A 59 -8.34 9.96 -8.70
N ALA A 60 -9.14 10.99 -8.51
CA ALA A 60 -10.43 11.14 -9.18
C ALA A 60 -10.28 11.20 -10.71
N ARG A 61 -9.29 11.96 -11.21
CA ARG A 61 -8.99 12.05 -12.64
C ARG A 61 -8.54 10.71 -13.23
N ASN A 62 -7.59 10.05 -12.55
CA ASN A 62 -7.01 8.80 -13.02
C ASN A 62 -8.04 7.66 -12.93
N SER A 63 -8.81 7.57 -11.86
CA SER A 63 -9.88 6.59 -11.71
C SER A 63 -10.94 6.70 -12.83
N ARG A 64 -11.34 7.92 -13.18
CA ARG A 64 -12.22 8.14 -14.34
C ARG A 64 -11.58 7.73 -15.66
N LYS A 65 -10.31 8.10 -15.87
CA LYS A 65 -9.56 7.77 -17.10
C LYS A 65 -9.46 6.26 -17.33
N PHE A 66 -9.29 5.49 -16.28
CA PHE A 66 -9.10 4.03 -16.35
C PHE A 66 -10.39 3.23 -16.04
N GLY A 67 -11.51 3.90 -15.78
CA GLY A 67 -12.80 3.22 -15.53
C GLY A 67 -12.81 2.37 -14.26
N THR A 68 -12.22 2.86 -13.17
CA THR A 68 -12.11 2.16 -11.88
C THR A 68 -12.92 2.85 -10.78
N PRO A 69 -14.27 2.80 -10.83
CA PRO A 69 -15.10 3.39 -9.79
C PRO A 69 -14.97 2.63 -8.45
N GLY A 70 -15.43 3.26 -7.37
CA GLY A 70 -15.57 2.61 -6.06
C GLY A 70 -14.25 2.49 -5.26
N ILE A 71 -13.25 3.33 -5.56
CA ILE A 71 -12.08 3.52 -4.69
C ILE A 71 -12.45 4.56 -3.64
N THR A 72 -12.46 4.16 -2.36
CA THR A 72 -12.65 5.09 -1.24
C THR A 72 -11.36 5.86 -0.99
N THR A 73 -11.41 7.18 -1.09
CA THR A 73 -10.25 8.05 -0.88
C THR A 73 -10.37 8.77 0.45
N VAL A 74 -9.39 8.59 1.32
CA VAL A 74 -9.30 9.21 2.65
C VAL A 74 -8.13 10.19 2.65
N MET A 75 -8.42 11.47 2.83
CA MET A 75 -7.41 12.54 2.79
C MET A 75 -7.01 12.95 4.21
N GLY A 76 -5.71 13.15 4.42
CA GLY A 76 -5.12 13.57 5.69
C GLY A 76 -3.98 12.67 6.16
N ASP A 77 -3.40 12.97 7.31
CA ASP A 77 -2.38 12.12 7.93
C ASP A 77 -3.01 10.78 8.36
N PHE A 78 -2.48 9.69 7.86
CA PHE A 78 -2.96 8.34 8.19
C PHE A 78 -2.98 8.10 9.69
N LEU A 79 -2.01 8.62 10.43
CA LEU A 79 -1.91 8.42 11.89
C LEU A 79 -3.03 9.14 12.66
N GLU A 80 -3.55 10.23 12.12
CA GLU A 80 -4.63 11.01 12.73
C GLU A 80 -6.02 10.60 12.21
N THR A 81 -6.08 9.74 11.18
CA THR A 81 -7.34 9.30 10.57
C THR A 81 -8.11 8.37 11.50
N GLU A 82 -9.39 8.63 11.69
CA GLU A 82 -10.34 7.70 12.32
C GLU A 82 -10.58 6.51 11.38
N LEU A 83 -10.22 5.31 11.83
CA LEU A 83 -10.34 4.09 11.02
C LEU A 83 -11.67 3.36 11.24
N GLY A 84 -12.44 3.74 12.26
CA GLY A 84 -13.76 3.19 12.53
C GLY A 84 -14.73 3.43 11.37
N GLY A 85 -15.43 2.38 10.94
CA GLY A 85 -16.37 2.44 9.81
C GLY A 85 -15.74 2.16 8.44
N LEU A 86 -14.41 2.06 8.33
CA LEU A 86 -13.74 1.56 7.13
C LEU A 86 -13.69 0.02 7.15
N PRO A 87 -13.79 -0.65 5.99
CA PRO A 87 -13.58 -2.09 5.93
C PRO A 87 -12.18 -2.45 6.43
N ALA A 88 -12.10 -3.33 7.45
CA ALA A 88 -10.83 -3.81 7.97
C ALA A 88 -10.01 -4.46 6.85
N PRO A 89 -8.70 -4.13 6.71
CA PRO A 89 -7.90 -4.64 5.60
C PRO A 89 -7.43 -6.09 5.86
N ASP A 90 -7.42 -6.87 4.81
CA ASP A 90 -6.71 -8.15 4.71
C ASP A 90 -5.49 -8.07 3.76
N ALA A 91 -5.30 -6.93 3.10
CA ALA A 91 -4.11 -6.59 2.34
C ALA A 91 -3.79 -5.10 2.53
N VAL A 92 -2.52 -4.76 2.79
CA VAL A 92 -2.06 -3.38 2.94
C VAL A 92 -0.80 -3.16 2.11
N PHE A 93 -0.79 -2.10 1.33
CA PHE A 93 0.40 -1.58 0.67
C PHE A 93 0.82 -0.27 1.31
N ILE A 94 2.11 -0.13 1.61
CA ILE A 94 2.69 1.12 2.11
C ILE A 94 3.52 1.73 0.97
N GLY A 95 2.97 2.74 0.30
CA GLY A 95 3.61 3.46 -0.81
C GLY A 95 4.47 4.64 -0.36
N GLY A 96 4.20 5.17 0.84
CA GLY A 96 4.96 6.24 1.45
C GLY A 96 4.72 6.29 2.96
N HIS A 97 5.76 6.57 3.75
CA HIS A 97 5.67 6.55 5.21
C HIS A 97 6.12 7.86 5.90
N GLY A 98 6.68 8.82 5.13
CA GLY A 98 7.08 10.12 5.67
C GLY A 98 8.00 10.06 6.91
N GLY A 99 8.81 9.02 7.06
CA GLY A 99 9.65 8.76 8.23
C GLY A 99 8.94 8.05 9.39
N LYS A 100 7.61 7.87 9.34
CA LYS A 100 6.78 7.35 10.44
C LYS A 100 6.40 5.85 10.24
N MET A 101 7.31 5.05 9.68
CA MET A 101 7.03 3.64 9.33
C MET A 101 6.55 2.81 10.53
N ILE A 102 7.20 2.96 11.67
CA ILE A 102 6.87 2.16 12.87
C ILE A 102 5.48 2.50 13.39
N GLU A 103 5.17 3.79 13.49
CA GLU A 103 3.86 4.28 13.95
C GLU A 103 2.73 3.83 13.00
N ILE A 104 2.97 3.90 11.69
CA ILE A 104 2.04 3.40 10.67
C ILE A 104 1.77 1.91 10.86
N LEU A 105 2.80 1.10 11.04
CA LEU A 105 2.68 -0.34 11.25
C LEU A 105 1.95 -0.66 12.57
N GLN A 106 2.20 0.08 13.64
CA GLN A 106 1.46 -0.08 14.90
C GLN A 106 -0.04 0.19 14.71
N LYS A 107 -0.39 1.25 13.99
CA LYS A 107 -1.78 1.57 13.69
C LYS A 107 -2.44 0.54 12.77
N ILE A 108 -1.72 0.02 11.77
CA ILE A 108 -2.21 -1.07 10.91
C ILE A 108 -2.51 -2.31 11.74
N LYS A 109 -1.65 -2.66 12.71
CA LYS A 109 -1.85 -3.83 13.59
C LYS A 109 -3.21 -3.85 14.28
N GLU A 110 -3.74 -2.69 14.64
CA GLU A 110 -5.01 -2.57 15.37
C GLU A 110 -6.23 -3.00 14.53
N VAL A 111 -6.11 -2.94 13.21
CA VAL A 111 -7.22 -3.14 12.27
C VAL A 111 -6.99 -4.25 11.24
N LEU A 112 -5.74 -4.69 11.08
CA LEU A 112 -5.38 -5.73 10.11
C LEU A 112 -6.01 -7.06 10.50
N LEU A 113 -6.70 -7.71 9.57
CA LEU A 113 -7.27 -9.03 9.80
C LEU A 113 -6.17 -10.09 10.07
N PRO A 114 -6.48 -11.20 10.78
CA PRO A 114 -5.46 -12.17 11.23
C PRO A 114 -4.53 -12.66 10.14
N ASP A 115 -5.06 -13.03 8.96
CA ASP A 115 -4.29 -13.50 7.80
C ASP A 115 -3.92 -12.36 6.84
N GLY A 116 -3.91 -11.13 7.36
CA GLY A 116 -3.61 -9.95 6.57
C GLY A 116 -2.13 -9.86 6.20
N VAL A 117 -1.87 -9.43 4.96
CA VAL A 117 -0.53 -9.23 4.42
C VAL A 117 -0.20 -7.75 4.30
N ILE A 118 1.07 -7.41 4.52
CA ILE A 118 1.59 -6.06 4.35
C ILE A 118 2.71 -6.10 3.31
N VAL A 119 2.64 -5.24 2.30
CA VAL A 119 3.70 -5.09 1.30
C VAL A 119 4.22 -3.67 1.32
N PHE A 120 5.54 -3.54 1.22
CA PHE A 120 6.25 -2.26 1.18
C PHE A 120 7.31 -2.28 0.08
N ASN A 121 7.43 -1.18 -0.65
CA ASN A 121 8.47 -0.99 -1.66
C ASN A 121 9.59 -0.12 -1.10
N SER A 122 10.68 -0.74 -0.68
CA SER A 122 11.85 -0.04 -0.15
C SER A 122 12.75 0.48 -1.28
N VAL A 123 13.19 1.72 -1.15
CA VAL A 123 14.14 2.39 -2.06
C VAL A 123 15.50 2.65 -1.40
N SER A 124 15.66 2.29 -0.12
CA SER A 124 16.89 2.49 0.64
C SER A 124 17.05 1.44 1.73
N GLU A 125 18.29 1.15 2.13
CA GLU A 125 18.59 0.24 3.25
C GLU A 125 17.97 0.75 4.57
N GLU A 126 17.92 2.06 4.77
CA GLU A 126 17.29 2.66 5.94
C GLU A 126 15.79 2.32 6.02
N SER A 127 15.04 2.55 4.93
CA SER A 127 13.60 2.26 4.90
C SER A 127 13.31 0.76 5.03
N LYS A 128 14.18 -0.09 4.48
CA LYS A 128 14.14 -1.54 4.64
C LYS A 128 14.32 -1.95 6.11
N ALA A 129 15.32 -1.38 6.78
CA ALA A 129 15.58 -1.66 8.19
C ALA A 129 14.41 -1.21 9.08
N LEU A 130 13.84 -0.02 8.82
CA LEU A 130 12.67 0.49 9.54
C LEU A 130 11.46 -0.42 9.37
N PHE A 131 11.17 -0.86 8.14
CA PHE A 131 10.07 -1.79 7.87
C PHE A 131 10.28 -3.12 8.61
N THR A 132 11.47 -3.73 8.49
CA THR A 132 11.79 -5.02 9.15
C THR A 132 11.63 -4.91 10.66
N LYS A 133 12.15 -3.83 11.27
CA LYS A 133 12.00 -3.55 12.70
C LYS A 133 10.53 -3.41 13.11
N GLY A 134 9.77 -2.61 12.38
CA GLY A 134 8.36 -2.36 12.67
C GLY A 134 7.51 -3.62 12.51
N ILE A 135 7.75 -4.45 11.49
CA ILE A 135 7.08 -5.75 11.29
C ILE A 135 7.31 -6.69 12.49
N THR A 136 8.55 -6.76 13.00
CA THR A 136 8.87 -7.55 14.20
C THR A 136 8.12 -7.03 15.43
N GLN A 137 8.00 -5.72 15.60
CA GLN A 137 7.29 -5.11 16.74
C GLN A 137 5.79 -5.37 16.72
N ILE A 138 5.19 -5.61 15.57
CA ILE A 138 3.78 -5.99 15.44
C ILE A 138 3.55 -7.51 15.44
N ASN A 139 4.58 -8.30 15.81
CA ASN A 139 4.56 -9.77 15.87
C ASN A 139 4.28 -10.43 14.51
N LYS A 140 4.76 -9.81 13.42
CA LYS A 140 4.73 -10.37 12.06
C LYS A 140 6.17 -10.63 11.58
N LYS A 141 6.29 -11.31 10.43
CA LYS A 141 7.60 -11.64 9.83
C LYS A 141 7.63 -11.19 8.38
N VAL A 142 8.79 -10.73 7.92
CA VAL A 142 9.06 -10.56 6.48
C VAL A 142 9.25 -11.96 5.89
N THR A 143 8.31 -12.38 5.06
CA THR A 143 8.28 -13.74 4.48
C THR A 143 8.83 -13.77 3.06
N GLN A 144 8.86 -12.63 2.37
CA GLN A 144 9.42 -12.52 1.04
C GLN A 144 10.06 -11.14 0.84
N CYS A 145 11.21 -11.13 0.15
CA CYS A 145 11.86 -9.90 -0.31
C CYS A 145 12.39 -10.14 -1.72
N THR A 146 11.97 -9.31 -2.66
CA THR A 146 12.40 -9.41 -4.07
C THR A 146 12.96 -8.09 -4.54
N ARG A 147 14.19 -8.13 -5.07
CA ARG A 147 14.85 -6.97 -5.64
C ARG A 147 14.58 -6.90 -7.14
N ILE A 148 14.09 -5.75 -7.58
CA ILE A 148 13.81 -5.48 -9.00
C ILE A 148 14.46 -4.16 -9.42
N ALA A 149 15.16 -4.16 -10.56
CA ALA A 149 15.62 -2.97 -11.26
C ALA A 149 14.82 -2.81 -12.55
N VAL A 150 14.38 -1.60 -12.84
CA VAL A 150 13.63 -1.28 -14.05
C VAL A 150 14.40 -0.21 -14.81
N ASP A 151 14.89 -0.57 -15.99
CA ASP A 151 15.76 0.28 -16.85
C ASP A 151 17.02 0.75 -16.09
N ALA A 152 17.38 2.02 -16.23
CA ALA A 152 18.53 2.64 -15.56
C ALA A 152 18.25 3.16 -14.15
N PHE A 153 17.09 2.81 -13.55
CA PHE A 153 16.73 3.29 -12.23
C PHE A 153 17.29 2.42 -11.11
N ASN A 154 17.47 3.03 -9.94
CA ASN A 154 17.91 2.31 -8.76
C ASN A 154 16.98 1.13 -8.45
N PRO A 155 17.54 0.00 -8.02
CA PRO A 155 16.75 -1.16 -7.60
C PRO A 155 15.78 -0.82 -6.47
N ILE A 156 14.63 -1.47 -6.49
CA ILE A 156 13.61 -1.40 -5.44
C ILE A 156 13.52 -2.79 -4.82
N GLU A 157 13.43 -2.88 -3.52
CA GLU A 157 13.15 -4.11 -2.81
C GLU A 157 11.67 -4.14 -2.41
N ILE A 158 10.93 -5.09 -2.96
CA ILE A 158 9.53 -5.33 -2.63
C ILE A 158 9.51 -6.36 -1.52
N MET A 159 8.98 -5.96 -0.37
CA MET A 159 8.98 -6.74 0.86
C MET A 159 7.56 -7.11 1.25
N ARG A 160 7.31 -8.39 1.50
CA ARG A 160 6.04 -8.92 2.02
C ARG A 160 6.22 -9.36 3.46
N ALA A 161 5.24 -9.04 4.29
CA ALA A 161 5.14 -9.48 5.69
C ALA A 161 3.75 -10.06 5.99
N GLU A 162 3.73 -11.08 6.84
CA GLU A 162 2.52 -11.77 7.32
C GLU A 162 2.72 -12.38 8.72
#